data_a5098fe3a3edfe9da526c99b7944a9d7
#
_entry.id   a5098fe3a3edfe9da526c99b7944a9d7
#
_cell.length_a   1.000
_cell.length_b   1.000
_cell.length_c   1.000
_cell.angle_alpha   90.00
_cell.angle_beta   90.00
_cell.angle_gamma   90.00
#
_symmetry.space_group_name_H-M   'P 1'
#
loop_
_entity.id
_entity.type
_entity.pdbx_description
1 polymer ?
#
loop_
_entity_poly.entity_id
_entity_poly.type
_entity_poly.pdbx_seq_one_letter_code
_entity_poly.pdbx_strand_id
1 'polypeptide(L)'
;MGYLDLYREELDNEETQYFIFDTSGVEGDMGDIDYKEYRWETNRYNKVKEGDLFIYRRQSKVSEIKGQFYFFGTGKVGEIGKEEEFKVCAKIVKAYPFQNILLKDDLNNYTWHFKHRGKNWEHFFNQYGMNKIFKDDFLNLLKLQDGSSERKDIALEVELYQNILKGDYFVDDKKGMVNTRGAAQKVFSDQVKKCYGFRCAITGITTREFLVASYIIPWSDSKSDRLNPRNGICLSSLIDKAFDKGYVTFSDDYKLILSKKIECDRELYNTLIKYEGKKLSVKKKYAPEKRCLKWHREHVFKG
;
A
#
# COMPACT_ATOMS: atom_id res chain seq x y z
N MET A 1 -0.95 3.01 19.98
CA MET A 1 0.30 2.30 20.33
C MET A 1 1.30 2.55 19.21
N GLY A 2 2.44 3.13 19.51
CA GLY A 2 3.51 3.37 18.55
C GLY A 2 4.40 2.11 18.40
N TYR A 3 5.26 2.11 17.38
CA TYR A 3 6.21 1.00 17.17
C TYR A 3 7.20 0.84 18.33
N LEU A 4 7.57 1.92 19.02
CA LEU A 4 8.46 1.86 20.19
C LEU A 4 7.83 1.07 21.35
N ASP A 5 6.52 1.26 21.58
CA ASP A 5 5.81 0.50 22.62
C ASP A 5 5.61 -0.96 22.19
N LEU A 6 5.30 -1.18 20.90
CA LEU A 6 5.05 -2.51 20.34
C LEU A 6 6.27 -3.41 20.42
N TYR A 7 7.47 -2.86 20.16
CA TYR A 7 8.73 -3.62 20.11
C TYR A 7 9.65 -3.34 21.29
N ARG A 8 9.15 -2.78 22.41
CA ARG A 8 9.97 -2.39 23.56
C ARG A 8 10.88 -3.53 24.02
N GLU A 9 10.31 -4.72 24.22
CA GLU A 9 11.07 -5.89 24.70
C GLU A 9 12.21 -6.27 23.76
N GLU A 10 11.94 -6.28 22.45
CA GLU A 10 12.90 -6.62 21.43
C GLU A 10 13.97 -5.51 21.26
N LEU A 11 13.58 -4.26 21.40
CA LEU A 11 14.50 -3.13 21.31
C LEU A 11 15.43 -3.03 22.52
N ASP A 12 14.98 -3.49 23.69
CA ASP A 12 15.79 -3.53 24.94
C ASP A 12 16.69 -4.77 25.01
N ASN A 13 16.47 -5.79 24.16
CA ASN A 13 17.26 -7.00 24.10
C ASN A 13 18.45 -6.84 23.12
N GLU A 14 19.68 -6.92 23.64
CA GLU A 14 20.93 -6.79 22.86
C GLU A 14 21.12 -7.92 21.84
N GLU A 15 20.48 -9.09 22.01
CA GLU A 15 20.56 -10.23 21.10
C GLU A 15 19.65 -10.07 19.87
N THR A 16 18.71 -9.12 19.88
CA THR A 16 17.78 -8.88 18.78
C THR A 16 18.54 -8.39 17.55
N GLN A 17 18.34 -9.07 16.43
CA GLN A 17 18.88 -8.66 15.15
C GLN A 17 17.82 -7.97 14.30
N TYR A 18 18.28 -7.16 13.33
CA TYR A 18 17.43 -6.33 12.49
C TYR A 18 17.68 -6.65 11.02
N PHE A 19 16.60 -6.79 10.25
CA PHE A 19 16.69 -7.23 8.86
C PHE A 19 15.79 -6.41 7.93
N ILE A 20 16.10 -6.45 6.64
CA ILE A 20 15.17 -6.18 5.55
C ILE A 20 14.76 -7.52 4.94
N PHE A 21 13.47 -7.77 4.84
CA PHE A 21 12.89 -8.94 4.19
C PHE A 21 12.27 -8.56 2.85
N ASP A 22 12.77 -9.17 1.79
CA ASP A 22 12.23 -9.00 0.44
C ASP A 22 11.02 -9.88 0.24
N THR A 23 9.91 -9.30 -0.16
CA THR A 23 8.71 -10.06 -0.48
C THR A 23 8.24 -9.83 -1.91
N SER A 24 7.69 -10.88 -2.50
CA SER A 24 7.03 -10.84 -3.81
C SER A 24 5.51 -10.75 -3.69
N GLY A 25 4.98 -10.77 -2.47
CA GLY A 25 3.55 -10.86 -2.22
C GLY A 25 2.97 -12.19 -2.72
N VAL A 26 1.68 -12.19 -3.05
CA VAL A 26 0.95 -13.37 -3.49
C VAL A 26 1.47 -13.94 -4.83
N GLU A 27 2.21 -13.16 -5.61
CA GLU A 27 2.75 -13.56 -6.92
C GLU A 27 4.14 -14.21 -6.83
N GLY A 28 4.68 -14.40 -5.62
CA GLY A 28 6.03 -14.94 -5.41
C GLY A 28 6.10 -16.46 -5.35
N ASP A 29 7.18 -17.05 -5.89
CA ASP A 29 7.40 -18.50 -5.94
C ASP A 29 7.55 -19.14 -4.55
N MET A 30 7.91 -18.37 -3.52
CA MET A 30 8.14 -18.88 -2.17
C MET A 30 6.86 -19.06 -1.33
N GLY A 31 5.75 -18.42 -1.73
CA GLY A 31 4.46 -18.50 -1.04
C GLY A 31 4.38 -17.64 0.23
N ASP A 32 5.14 -16.54 0.28
CA ASP A 32 5.07 -15.57 1.37
C ASP A 32 3.68 -14.92 1.46
N ILE A 33 3.24 -14.66 2.68
CA ILE A 33 2.01 -13.91 2.94
C ILE A 33 2.37 -12.72 3.81
N ASP A 34 2.36 -11.52 3.24
CA ASP A 34 2.70 -10.29 3.95
C ASP A 34 1.99 -10.21 5.30
N TYR A 35 2.72 -9.86 6.36
CA TYR A 35 2.25 -9.73 7.75
C TYR A 35 1.78 -11.03 8.44
N LYS A 36 1.91 -12.19 7.78
CA LYS A 36 1.45 -13.46 8.32
C LYS A 36 2.55 -14.52 8.33
N GLU A 37 3.18 -14.77 7.18
CA GLU A 37 4.15 -15.84 6.99
C GLU A 37 5.27 -15.40 6.06
N TYR A 38 6.50 -15.79 6.40
CA TYR A 38 7.67 -15.55 5.55
C TYR A 38 8.49 -16.83 5.43
N ARG A 39 8.91 -17.17 4.19
CA ARG A 39 9.59 -18.40 3.85
C ARG A 39 10.95 -18.14 3.27
N TRP A 40 11.92 -18.97 3.62
CA TRP A 40 13.26 -18.91 3.03
C TRP A 40 13.96 -20.27 3.06
N GLU A 41 15.05 -20.36 2.28
CA GLU A 41 15.93 -21.52 2.23
C GLU A 41 17.11 -21.33 3.20
N THR A 42 17.26 -22.23 4.19
CA THR A 42 18.29 -22.15 5.23
C THR A 42 19.70 -22.40 4.71
N ASN A 43 19.85 -23.13 3.59
CA ASN A 43 21.13 -23.31 2.91
C ASN A 43 21.64 -22.01 2.25
N ARG A 44 20.75 -21.07 1.95
CA ARG A 44 21.11 -19.75 1.43
C ARG A 44 21.28 -18.71 2.53
N TYR A 45 20.44 -18.79 3.57
CA TYR A 45 20.48 -17.83 4.67
C TYR A 45 19.92 -18.45 5.97
N ASN A 46 20.72 -18.45 7.05
CA ASN A 46 20.35 -19.08 8.31
C ASN A 46 20.65 -18.23 9.56
N LYS A 47 20.70 -16.89 9.40
CA LYS A 47 21.05 -15.98 10.51
C LYS A 47 19.85 -15.44 11.26
N VAL A 48 18.64 -15.60 10.71
CA VAL A 48 17.39 -15.12 11.30
C VAL A 48 16.94 -16.06 12.41
N LYS A 49 16.53 -15.51 13.54
CA LYS A 49 16.06 -16.22 14.72
C LYS A 49 14.66 -15.72 15.13
N GLU A 50 13.96 -16.51 15.90
CA GLU A 50 12.77 -16.07 16.61
C GLU A 50 13.10 -14.86 17.51
N GLY A 51 12.25 -13.84 17.50
CA GLY A 51 12.48 -12.60 18.22
C GLY A 51 13.12 -11.48 17.40
N ASP A 52 13.75 -11.79 16.26
CA ASP A 52 14.35 -10.78 15.39
C ASP A 52 13.30 -9.85 14.79
N LEU A 53 13.69 -8.60 14.56
CA LEU A 53 12.85 -7.58 13.94
C LEU A 53 13.24 -7.35 12.48
N PHE A 54 12.27 -7.05 11.64
CA PHE A 54 12.55 -6.80 10.24
C PHE A 54 11.61 -5.75 9.63
N ILE A 55 12.03 -5.18 8.50
CA ILE A 55 11.22 -4.29 7.65
C ILE A 55 10.97 -5.00 6.33
N TYR A 56 9.73 -4.98 5.86
CA TYR A 56 9.36 -5.50 4.55
C TYR A 56 9.80 -4.59 3.42
N ARG A 57 10.41 -5.16 2.39
CA ARG A 57 10.68 -4.50 1.12
C ARG A 57 9.98 -5.21 -0.02
N ARG A 58 9.16 -4.49 -0.79
CA ARG A 58 8.64 -4.94 -2.07
C ARG A 58 9.69 -4.71 -3.14
N GLN A 59 10.17 -5.76 -3.79
CA GLN A 59 11.20 -5.67 -4.81
C GLN A 59 10.69 -4.94 -6.06
N SER A 60 11.57 -4.22 -6.78
CA SER A 60 11.21 -3.48 -8.00
C SER A 60 10.60 -4.35 -9.10
N LYS A 61 10.96 -5.64 -9.15
CA LYS A 61 10.46 -6.60 -10.17
C LYS A 61 8.96 -6.87 -10.04
N VAL A 62 8.45 -6.91 -8.80
CA VAL A 62 7.07 -7.23 -8.45
C VAL A 62 6.30 -6.02 -7.92
N SER A 63 6.98 -4.89 -7.78
CA SER A 63 6.38 -3.64 -7.34
C SER A 63 5.29 -3.16 -8.30
N GLU A 64 4.21 -2.66 -7.77
CA GLU A 64 3.16 -1.95 -8.50
C GLU A 64 3.69 -0.63 -9.07
N ILE A 65 4.72 -0.06 -8.44
CA ILE A 65 5.37 1.20 -8.82
C ILE A 65 6.50 0.88 -9.79
N LYS A 66 6.35 1.31 -11.04
CA LYS A 66 7.31 0.99 -12.09
C LYS A 66 8.71 1.52 -11.75
N GLY A 67 9.68 0.59 -11.73
CA GLY A 67 11.10 0.92 -11.56
C GLY A 67 11.52 1.24 -10.13
N GLN A 68 10.61 1.14 -9.14
CA GLN A 68 10.92 1.40 -7.74
C GLN A 68 10.60 0.21 -6.85
N PHE A 69 11.44 -0.05 -5.87
CA PHE A 69 11.09 -0.82 -4.69
C PHE A 69 10.54 0.13 -3.60
N TYR A 70 9.91 -0.43 -2.58
CA TYR A 70 9.46 0.34 -1.42
C TYR A 70 9.45 -0.49 -0.15
N PHE A 71 9.57 0.18 0.99
CA PHE A 71 9.34 -0.39 2.31
C PHE A 71 7.91 -0.09 2.75
N PHE A 72 7.21 -1.07 3.37
CA PHE A 72 5.78 -0.92 3.59
C PHE A 72 5.27 -1.41 4.94
N GLY A 73 6.13 -1.97 5.78
CA GLY A 73 5.76 -2.46 7.09
C GLY A 73 6.92 -3.12 7.81
N THR A 74 6.67 -3.54 9.04
CA THR A 74 7.61 -4.24 9.89
C THR A 74 6.91 -5.34 10.67
N GLY A 75 7.67 -6.21 11.30
CA GLY A 75 7.17 -7.28 12.14
C GLY A 75 8.29 -7.92 12.97
N LYS A 76 7.88 -8.79 13.88
CA LYS A 76 8.76 -9.68 14.64
C LYS A 76 8.67 -11.07 14.07
N VAL A 77 9.81 -11.74 13.93
CA VAL A 77 9.90 -13.16 13.60
C VAL A 77 9.38 -13.97 14.80
N GLY A 78 8.30 -14.68 14.59
CA GLY A 78 7.74 -15.62 15.58
C GLY A 78 8.29 -17.03 15.36
N GLU A 79 7.47 -18.04 15.67
CA GLU A 79 7.82 -19.45 15.54
C GLU A 79 8.29 -19.80 14.13
N ILE A 80 9.45 -20.45 14.03
CA ILE A 80 10.04 -20.90 12.77
C ILE A 80 9.82 -22.43 12.64
N GLY A 81 8.94 -22.80 11.72
CA GLY A 81 8.64 -24.20 11.40
C GLY A 81 9.42 -24.68 10.17
N LYS A 82 9.84 -25.95 10.19
CA LYS A 82 10.46 -26.62 9.04
C LYS A 82 9.35 -27.12 8.10
N GLU A 83 9.39 -26.74 6.83
CA GLU A 83 8.46 -27.22 5.78
C GLU A 83 9.09 -28.34 4.95
N GLU A 84 10.39 -28.17 4.56
CA GLU A 84 11.17 -29.13 3.77
C GLU A 84 12.61 -29.19 4.33
N GLU A 85 13.49 -29.98 3.73
CA GLU A 85 14.85 -30.19 4.24
C GLU A 85 15.62 -28.89 4.47
N PHE A 86 15.51 -27.95 3.53
CA PHE A 86 16.18 -26.64 3.60
C PHE A 86 15.20 -25.47 3.58
N LYS A 87 13.89 -25.71 3.62
CA LYS A 87 12.87 -24.67 3.58
C LYS A 87 12.17 -24.54 4.93
N VAL A 88 12.12 -23.33 5.41
CA VAL A 88 11.45 -22.97 6.67
C VAL A 88 10.41 -21.86 6.44
N CYS A 89 9.41 -21.84 7.32
CA CYS A 89 8.38 -20.82 7.39
C CYS A 89 8.36 -20.20 8.77
N ALA A 90 8.50 -18.88 8.86
CA ALA A 90 8.30 -18.14 10.09
C ALA A 90 6.89 -17.53 10.14
N LYS A 91 6.22 -17.68 11.26
CA LYS A 91 5.04 -16.87 11.57
C LYS A 91 5.48 -15.44 11.85
N ILE A 92 4.73 -14.47 11.37
CA ILE A 92 4.99 -13.07 11.66
C ILE A 92 4.05 -12.60 12.77
N VAL A 93 4.63 -12.08 13.84
CA VAL A 93 3.92 -11.54 14.99
C VAL A 93 4.24 -10.06 15.18
N LYS A 94 3.46 -9.36 15.99
CA LYS A 94 3.61 -7.90 16.20
C LYS A 94 3.72 -7.13 14.87
N ALA A 95 2.95 -7.53 13.84
CA ALA A 95 2.96 -6.89 12.53
C ALA A 95 2.54 -5.42 12.62
N TYR A 96 3.28 -4.53 11.92
CA TYR A 96 3.06 -3.09 11.92
C TYR A 96 3.16 -2.54 10.49
N PRO A 97 2.03 -2.37 9.76
CA PRO A 97 2.02 -1.72 8.46
C PRO A 97 2.48 -0.26 8.59
N PHE A 98 3.27 0.23 7.65
CA PHE A 98 3.69 1.62 7.64
C PHE A 98 2.50 2.56 7.40
N GLN A 99 2.53 3.73 8.02
CA GLN A 99 1.55 4.78 7.75
C GLN A 99 1.76 5.36 6.36
N ASN A 100 3.02 5.60 6.02
CA ASN A 100 3.46 6.00 4.70
C ASN A 100 4.49 5.01 4.19
N ILE A 101 4.27 4.40 3.04
CA ILE A 101 5.33 3.59 2.42
C ILE A 101 6.52 4.48 2.09
N LEU A 102 7.73 3.95 2.24
CA LEU A 102 8.96 4.65 1.89
C LEU A 102 9.41 4.16 0.51
N LEU A 103 9.34 5.04 -0.48
CA LEU A 103 9.85 4.77 -1.81
C LEU A 103 11.38 4.88 -1.84
N LYS A 104 12.01 4.25 -2.83
CA LYS A 104 13.43 4.43 -3.08
C LYS A 104 13.82 5.91 -3.13
N ASP A 105 13.00 6.74 -3.80
CA ASP A 105 13.29 8.16 -3.98
C ASP A 105 13.20 8.97 -2.67
N ASP A 106 12.36 8.56 -1.72
CA ASP A 106 12.28 9.17 -0.39
C ASP A 106 13.60 8.98 0.41
N LEU A 107 14.42 8.00 0.03
CA LEU A 107 15.66 7.62 0.70
C LEU A 107 16.93 8.09 -0.01
N ASN A 108 16.82 8.90 -1.07
CA ASN A 108 17.99 9.38 -1.83
C ASN A 108 19.00 10.16 -0.98
N ASN A 109 18.53 10.84 0.07
CA ASN A 109 19.36 11.61 1.01
C ASN A 109 19.56 10.89 2.36
N TYR A 110 19.11 9.63 2.47
CA TYR A 110 19.29 8.86 3.68
C TYR A 110 20.71 8.34 3.83
N THR A 111 21.30 8.49 5.01
CA THR A 111 22.65 7.98 5.32
C THR A 111 22.54 6.61 5.97
N TRP A 112 22.92 5.57 5.25
CA TRP A 112 22.93 4.20 5.72
C TRP A 112 24.15 3.88 6.57
N HIS A 113 24.00 3.10 7.63
CA HIS A 113 25.09 2.64 8.51
C HIS A 113 25.85 1.46 7.92
N PHE A 114 25.27 0.71 6.97
CA PHE A 114 26.00 -0.35 6.28
C PHE A 114 26.91 0.19 5.16
N LYS A 115 27.95 -0.56 4.82
CA LYS A 115 28.87 -0.18 3.72
C LYS A 115 28.14 -0.27 2.38
N HIS A 116 28.09 0.82 1.66
CA HIS A 116 27.51 0.90 0.32
C HIS A 116 28.43 1.66 -0.65
N ARG A 117 28.21 1.47 -1.95
CA ARG A 117 28.98 2.15 -3.01
C ARG A 117 28.26 3.43 -3.46
N GLY A 118 28.47 4.52 -2.74
CA GLY A 118 27.93 5.84 -3.09
C GLY A 118 26.43 5.83 -3.37
N LYS A 119 26.01 6.32 -4.55
CA LYS A 119 24.59 6.42 -4.93
C LYS A 119 23.90 5.08 -5.19
N ASN A 120 24.63 3.98 -5.29
CA ASN A 120 24.10 2.66 -5.59
C ASN A 120 23.89 1.81 -4.32
N TRP A 121 23.44 2.43 -3.25
CA TRP A 121 23.20 1.78 -1.95
C TRP A 121 22.15 0.64 -2.06
N GLU A 122 21.21 0.72 -2.98
CA GLU A 122 20.19 -0.31 -3.21
C GLU A 122 20.74 -1.68 -3.60
N HIS A 123 21.95 -1.77 -4.15
CA HIS A 123 22.58 -3.05 -4.46
C HIS A 123 22.86 -3.90 -3.22
N PHE A 124 22.93 -3.30 -2.05
CA PHE A 124 23.05 -4.01 -0.78
C PHE A 124 21.91 -5.01 -0.58
N PHE A 125 20.71 -4.69 -1.03
CA PHE A 125 19.51 -5.51 -0.85
C PHE A 125 19.31 -6.59 -1.92
N ASN A 126 20.16 -6.69 -2.93
CA ASN A 126 19.99 -7.63 -4.04
C ASN A 126 20.55 -9.04 -3.74
N GLN A 127 20.96 -9.29 -2.49
CA GLN A 127 21.53 -10.58 -2.07
C GLN A 127 20.53 -11.33 -1.17
N TYR A 128 20.27 -12.60 -1.46
CA TYR A 128 19.59 -13.57 -0.59
C TYR A 128 18.14 -13.29 -0.15
N GLY A 129 17.51 -12.18 -0.54
CA GLY A 129 16.14 -11.83 -0.11
C GLY A 129 16.02 -11.35 1.35
N MET A 130 17.06 -11.54 2.17
CA MET A 130 17.14 -11.08 3.55
C MET A 130 18.50 -10.43 3.78
N ASN A 131 18.49 -9.23 4.36
CA ASN A 131 19.72 -8.48 4.58
C ASN A 131 19.73 -7.92 6.01
N LYS A 132 20.76 -8.23 6.76
CA LYS A 132 20.97 -7.70 8.11
C LYS A 132 21.31 -6.21 8.03
N ILE A 133 20.62 -5.39 8.83
CA ILE A 133 20.85 -3.96 8.98
C ILE A 133 21.21 -3.61 10.43
N PHE A 134 21.61 -2.38 10.69
CA PHE A 134 21.84 -1.88 12.04
C PHE A 134 20.52 -1.47 12.70
N LYS A 135 20.49 -1.51 14.04
CA LYS A 135 19.38 -1.04 14.85
C LYS A 135 18.99 0.41 14.51
N ASP A 136 19.99 1.26 14.29
CA ASP A 136 19.78 2.67 13.95
C ASP A 136 19.08 2.82 12.59
N ASP A 137 19.47 2.03 11.58
CA ASP A 137 18.77 2.01 10.28
C ASP A 137 17.32 1.56 10.43
N PHE A 138 17.08 0.51 11.23
CA PHE A 138 15.73 0.02 11.52
C PHE A 138 14.87 1.12 12.17
N LEU A 139 15.36 1.76 13.25
CA LEU A 139 14.62 2.80 13.97
C LEU A 139 14.41 4.06 13.12
N ASN A 140 15.39 4.46 12.31
CA ASN A 140 15.28 5.62 11.45
C ASN A 140 14.25 5.41 10.34
N LEU A 141 14.20 4.22 9.72
CA LEU A 141 13.16 3.90 8.73
C LEU A 141 11.76 3.92 9.36
N LEU A 142 11.61 3.39 10.58
CA LEU A 142 10.34 3.47 11.32
C LEU A 142 9.94 4.91 11.61
N LYS A 143 10.89 5.77 11.98
CA LYS A 143 10.65 7.19 12.23
C LYS A 143 10.26 7.95 10.95
N LEU A 144 10.88 7.66 9.83
CA LEU A 144 10.59 8.30 8.53
C LEU A 144 9.16 8.01 8.04
N GLN A 145 8.63 6.81 8.31
CA GLN A 145 7.27 6.44 7.91
C GLN A 145 6.19 6.96 8.86
N ASP A 146 6.56 7.34 10.07
CA ASP A 146 5.62 7.73 11.12
C ASP A 146 5.13 9.16 10.88
N GLY A 147 3.87 9.30 10.53
CA GLY A 147 3.18 10.58 10.60
C GLY A 147 2.70 10.82 12.04
N SER A 148 2.58 12.05 12.45
CA SER A 148 2.33 12.54 13.81
C SER A 148 1.03 12.10 14.51
N SER A 149 0.30 11.09 14.02
CA SER A 149 -0.97 10.62 14.61
C SER A 149 -0.84 9.27 15.30
N GLU A 150 -1.32 9.18 16.55
CA GLU A 150 -1.47 7.89 17.25
C GLU A 150 -2.35 6.92 16.46
N ARG A 151 -1.83 5.74 16.19
CA ARG A 151 -2.58 4.66 15.51
C ARG A 151 -3.25 3.77 16.56
N LYS A 152 -4.57 3.72 16.52
CA LYS A 152 -5.37 3.00 17.53
C LYS A 152 -5.66 1.53 17.19
N ASP A 153 -5.60 1.13 15.90
CA ASP A 153 -6.09 -0.19 15.46
C ASP A 153 -5.19 -0.89 14.43
N ILE A 154 -3.90 -1.04 14.73
CA ILE A 154 -2.93 -1.69 13.84
C ILE A 154 -3.32 -3.15 13.53
N ALA A 155 -3.79 -3.90 14.54
CA ALA A 155 -4.22 -5.28 14.36
C ALA A 155 -5.38 -5.38 13.36
N LEU A 156 -6.34 -4.46 13.45
CA LEU A 156 -7.45 -4.37 12.50
C LEU A 156 -6.98 -3.99 11.09
N GLU A 157 -6.02 -3.07 10.94
CA GLU A 157 -5.44 -2.75 9.63
C GLU A 157 -4.79 -3.97 8.98
N VAL A 158 -4.05 -4.77 9.76
CA VAL A 158 -3.45 -6.03 9.28
C VAL A 158 -4.52 -7.03 8.85
N GLU A 159 -5.59 -7.21 9.65
CA GLU A 159 -6.72 -8.09 9.31
C GLU A 159 -7.40 -7.65 8.00
N LEU A 160 -7.72 -6.37 7.88
CA LEU A 160 -8.35 -5.81 6.67
C LEU A 160 -7.45 -5.95 5.43
N TYR A 161 -6.14 -5.78 5.59
CA TYR A 161 -5.19 -6.02 4.52
C TYR A 161 -5.21 -7.50 4.08
N GLN A 162 -5.25 -8.44 5.03
CA GLN A 162 -5.37 -9.87 4.74
C GLN A 162 -6.69 -10.21 4.03
N ASN A 163 -7.78 -9.55 4.38
CA ASN A 163 -9.07 -9.72 3.71
C ASN A 163 -8.99 -9.30 2.23
N ILE A 164 -8.33 -8.17 1.92
CA ILE A 164 -8.09 -7.75 0.53
C ILE A 164 -7.31 -8.82 -0.25
N LEU A 165 -6.25 -9.39 0.34
CA LEU A 165 -5.46 -10.44 -0.31
C LEU A 165 -6.26 -11.71 -0.62
N LYS A 166 -7.29 -12.02 0.20
CA LYS A 166 -8.20 -13.15 0.00
C LYS A 166 -9.37 -12.84 -0.93
N GLY A 167 -9.50 -11.58 -1.39
CA GLY A 167 -10.65 -11.13 -2.17
C GLY A 167 -11.92 -10.91 -1.34
N ASP A 168 -11.82 -10.83 -0.02
CA ASP A 168 -12.92 -10.48 0.86
C ASP A 168 -12.95 -8.97 1.08
N TYR A 169 -13.90 -8.30 0.46
CA TYR A 169 -14.02 -6.85 0.45
C TYR A 169 -15.15 -6.32 1.35
N PHE A 170 -15.82 -7.22 2.06
CA PHE A 170 -16.95 -6.87 2.92
C PHE A 170 -16.50 -6.21 4.23
N VAL A 171 -17.14 -5.11 4.61
CA VAL A 171 -17.00 -4.49 5.94
C VAL A 171 -18.37 -4.11 6.46
N ASP A 172 -18.73 -4.63 7.65
CA ASP A 172 -20.01 -4.34 8.29
C ASP A 172 -19.99 -3.05 9.14
N ASP A 173 -21.16 -2.45 9.31
CA ASP A 173 -21.39 -1.30 10.20
C ASP A 173 -21.73 -1.78 11.62
N LYS A 174 -20.85 -2.49 12.30
CA LYS A 174 -21.10 -2.90 13.69
C LYS A 174 -21.18 -1.67 14.60
N LYS A 175 -22.31 -1.50 15.30
CA LYS A 175 -22.49 -0.47 16.32
C LYS A 175 -21.41 -0.57 17.38
N GLY A 176 -20.62 0.50 17.56
CA GLY A 176 -19.56 0.61 18.56
C GLY A 176 -18.13 0.71 18.03
N MET A 177 -17.89 0.56 16.73
CA MET A 177 -16.55 0.65 16.13
C MET A 177 -16.39 1.88 15.21
N VAL A 178 -16.31 3.07 15.81
CA VAL A 178 -15.90 4.30 15.08
C VAL A 178 -14.55 4.09 14.40
N ASN A 179 -13.69 3.23 14.94
CA ASN A 179 -12.35 2.93 14.45
C ASN A 179 -12.35 2.02 13.21
N THR A 180 -13.32 1.10 13.05
CA THR A 180 -13.35 0.13 11.92
C THR A 180 -13.45 0.84 10.58
N ARG A 181 -14.32 1.87 10.47
CA ARG A 181 -14.47 2.64 9.23
C ARG A 181 -13.17 3.38 8.88
N GLY A 182 -12.53 4.01 9.86
CA GLY A 182 -11.27 4.74 9.66
C GLY A 182 -10.16 3.81 9.17
N ALA A 183 -9.96 2.68 9.84
CA ALA A 183 -8.97 1.67 9.45
C ALA A 183 -9.26 1.10 8.06
N ALA A 184 -10.52 0.75 7.77
CA ALA A 184 -10.90 0.20 6.47
C ALA A 184 -10.73 1.22 5.33
N GLN A 185 -11.11 2.48 5.53
CA GLN A 185 -10.89 3.54 4.54
C GLN A 185 -9.40 3.81 4.29
N LYS A 186 -8.57 3.75 5.35
CA LYS A 186 -7.12 3.87 5.22
C LYS A 186 -6.55 2.71 4.39
N VAL A 187 -6.85 1.46 4.74
CA VAL A 187 -6.37 0.27 4.03
C VAL A 187 -6.83 0.29 2.58
N PHE A 188 -8.08 0.63 2.30
CA PHE A 188 -8.60 0.82 0.93
C PHE A 188 -7.80 1.89 0.18
N SER A 189 -7.61 3.07 0.78
CA SER A 189 -6.89 4.19 0.18
C SER A 189 -5.47 3.79 -0.20
N ASP A 190 -4.75 3.12 0.70
CA ASP A 190 -3.39 2.66 0.48
C ASP A 190 -3.32 1.64 -0.67
N GLN A 191 -4.28 0.70 -0.74
CA GLN A 191 -4.33 -0.29 -1.80
C GLN A 191 -4.65 0.34 -3.16
N VAL A 192 -5.64 1.23 -3.23
CA VAL A 192 -5.96 1.93 -4.48
C VAL A 192 -4.74 2.73 -4.96
N LYS A 193 -4.14 3.55 -4.10
CA LYS A 193 -2.95 4.34 -4.48
C LYS A 193 -1.80 3.46 -4.97
N LYS A 194 -1.54 2.31 -4.32
CA LYS A 194 -0.57 1.30 -4.79
C LYS A 194 -0.90 0.78 -6.19
N CYS A 195 -2.14 0.38 -6.44
CA CYS A 195 -2.57 -0.14 -7.74
C CYS A 195 -2.31 0.85 -8.89
N TYR A 196 -2.34 2.15 -8.60
CA TYR A 196 -2.06 3.23 -9.54
C TYR A 196 -0.62 3.76 -9.47
N GLY A 197 0.26 3.11 -8.68
CA GLY A 197 1.66 3.50 -8.54
C GLY A 197 1.84 4.90 -7.96
N PHE A 198 0.99 5.30 -7.01
CA PHE A 198 0.98 6.63 -6.39
C PHE A 198 0.97 7.77 -7.42
N ARG A 199 0.11 7.63 -8.43
CA ARG A 199 -0.03 8.59 -9.53
C ARG A 199 -1.50 8.77 -9.87
N CYS A 200 -1.93 10.02 -10.07
CA CYS A 200 -3.27 10.29 -10.58
C CYS A 200 -3.46 9.64 -11.96
N ALA A 201 -4.51 8.84 -12.10
CA ALA A 201 -4.80 8.09 -13.33
C ALA A 201 -5.06 8.96 -14.56
N ILE A 202 -5.37 10.24 -14.37
CA ILE A 202 -5.70 11.21 -15.43
C ILE A 202 -4.61 12.26 -15.60
N THR A 203 -4.27 13.00 -14.53
CA THR A 203 -3.33 14.12 -14.63
C THR A 203 -1.88 13.69 -14.62
N GLY A 204 -1.58 12.54 -14.02
CA GLY A 204 -0.22 12.05 -13.83
C GLY A 204 0.49 12.66 -12.61
N ILE A 205 -0.18 13.50 -11.80
CA ILE A 205 0.37 14.07 -10.56
C ILE A 205 0.80 12.94 -9.63
N THR A 206 1.99 13.09 -9.00
CA THR A 206 2.60 12.12 -8.07
C THR A 206 2.78 12.67 -6.66
N THR A 207 2.57 13.97 -6.44
CA THR A 207 2.62 14.59 -5.12
C THR A 207 1.53 13.98 -4.24
N ARG A 208 1.92 13.25 -3.18
CA ARG A 208 1.04 12.37 -2.40
C ARG A 208 -0.11 13.11 -1.73
N GLU A 209 0.14 14.32 -1.26
CA GLU A 209 -0.83 15.19 -0.59
C GLU A 209 -2.00 15.58 -1.50
N PHE A 210 -1.79 15.53 -2.82
CA PHE A 210 -2.81 15.82 -3.84
C PHE A 210 -3.46 14.56 -4.41
N LEU A 211 -3.12 13.35 -3.89
CA LEU A 211 -3.70 12.10 -4.36
C LEU A 211 -4.81 11.61 -3.43
N VAL A 212 -5.96 11.35 -4.01
CA VAL A 212 -7.14 10.79 -3.35
C VAL A 212 -7.45 9.41 -3.94
N ALA A 213 -7.79 8.46 -3.08
CA ALA A 213 -8.40 7.19 -3.49
C ALA A 213 -9.91 7.39 -3.53
N SER A 214 -10.41 7.74 -4.71
CA SER A 214 -11.82 8.03 -4.94
C SER A 214 -12.63 6.75 -5.03
N TYR A 215 -13.67 6.61 -4.18
CA TYR A 215 -14.65 5.52 -4.33
C TYR A 215 -15.50 5.76 -5.59
N ILE A 216 -15.77 4.69 -6.33
CA ILE A 216 -16.70 4.75 -7.48
C ILE A 216 -18.13 4.55 -6.99
N ILE A 217 -18.40 3.45 -6.26
CA ILE A 217 -19.61 3.26 -5.48
C ILE A 217 -19.31 3.70 -4.05
N PRO A 218 -20.00 4.70 -3.48
CA PRO A 218 -19.72 5.23 -2.16
C PRO A 218 -19.75 4.16 -1.06
N TRP A 219 -19.05 4.41 0.03
CA TRP A 219 -19.02 3.57 1.22
C TRP A 219 -20.41 3.19 1.74
N SER A 220 -21.37 4.13 1.70
CA SER A 220 -22.74 3.95 2.15
C SER A 220 -23.52 2.94 1.32
N ASP A 221 -23.19 2.83 0.02
CA ASP A 221 -24.08 2.20 -0.96
C ASP A 221 -23.70 0.75 -1.27
N SER A 222 -22.51 0.30 -0.87
CA SER A 222 -22.08 -1.09 -1.03
C SER A 222 -21.16 -1.57 0.08
N LYS A 223 -21.68 -2.41 0.99
CA LYS A 223 -20.88 -3.04 2.04
C LYS A 223 -19.86 -4.05 1.48
N SER A 224 -20.21 -4.72 0.39
CA SER A 224 -19.38 -5.75 -0.27
C SER A 224 -18.20 -5.17 -1.06
N ASP A 225 -18.20 -3.86 -1.34
CA ASP A 225 -17.15 -3.22 -2.13
C ASP A 225 -16.28 -2.25 -1.31
N ARG A 226 -16.46 -2.21 0.00
CA ARG A 226 -15.78 -1.25 0.89
C ARG A 226 -14.26 -1.37 0.87
N LEU A 227 -13.74 -2.58 0.71
CA LEU A 227 -12.30 -2.85 0.61
C LEU A 227 -11.85 -3.19 -0.83
N ASN A 228 -12.76 -3.26 -1.80
CA ASN A 228 -12.44 -3.64 -3.17
C ASN A 228 -11.59 -2.55 -3.87
N PRO A 229 -10.29 -2.77 -4.14
CA PRO A 229 -9.47 -1.75 -4.78
C PRO A 229 -9.94 -1.39 -6.20
N ARG A 230 -10.71 -2.30 -6.85
CA ARG A 230 -11.29 -2.06 -8.18
C ARG A 230 -12.61 -1.29 -8.14
N ASN A 231 -13.11 -0.98 -6.92
CA ASN A 231 -14.13 0.05 -6.66
C ASN A 231 -13.48 1.42 -6.38
N GLY A 232 -12.22 1.61 -6.74
CA GLY A 232 -11.47 2.83 -6.49
C GLY A 232 -10.65 3.31 -7.67
N ILE A 233 -10.41 4.61 -7.72
CA ILE A 233 -9.52 5.26 -8.69
C ILE A 233 -8.59 6.23 -7.94
N CYS A 234 -7.28 6.20 -8.23
CA CYS A 234 -6.37 7.21 -7.71
C CYS A 234 -6.45 8.47 -8.57
N LEU A 235 -6.98 9.53 -8.01
CA LEU A 235 -7.21 10.81 -8.68
C LEU A 235 -6.47 11.94 -7.96
N SER A 236 -6.16 13.02 -8.68
CA SER A 236 -5.77 14.28 -8.03
C SER A 236 -7.00 14.96 -7.42
N SER A 237 -6.81 15.75 -6.37
CA SER A 237 -7.90 16.37 -5.59
C SER A 237 -8.95 17.10 -6.45
N LEU A 238 -8.52 17.77 -7.53
CA LEU A 238 -9.47 18.44 -8.44
C LEU A 238 -10.31 17.44 -9.23
N ILE A 239 -9.67 16.41 -9.81
CA ILE A 239 -10.39 15.40 -10.60
C ILE A 239 -11.31 14.57 -9.69
N ASP A 240 -10.83 14.21 -8.49
CA ASP A 240 -11.61 13.54 -7.44
C ASP A 240 -12.89 14.34 -7.12
N LYS A 241 -12.73 15.63 -6.83
CA LYS A 241 -13.88 16.48 -6.53
C LYS A 241 -14.87 16.60 -7.69
N ALA A 242 -14.36 16.70 -8.92
CA ALA A 242 -15.21 16.73 -10.11
C ALA A 242 -15.92 15.39 -10.33
N PHE A 243 -15.27 14.26 -10.05
CA PHE A 243 -15.84 12.91 -10.10
C PHE A 243 -16.93 12.73 -9.04
N ASP A 244 -16.63 13.01 -7.77
CA ASP A 244 -17.59 12.91 -6.65
C ASP A 244 -18.84 13.76 -6.86
N LYS A 245 -18.67 14.90 -7.52
CA LYS A 245 -19.79 15.82 -7.80
C LYS A 245 -20.48 15.55 -9.13
N GLY A 246 -20.08 14.52 -9.85
CA GLY A 246 -20.68 14.08 -11.10
C GLY A 246 -20.41 15.02 -12.29
N TYR A 247 -19.41 15.87 -12.23
CA TYR A 247 -18.97 16.68 -13.37
C TYR A 247 -18.06 15.91 -14.32
N VAL A 248 -17.44 14.84 -13.86
CA VAL A 248 -16.73 13.88 -14.69
C VAL A 248 -17.15 12.45 -14.35
N THR A 249 -17.04 11.56 -15.32
CA THR A 249 -17.20 10.11 -15.15
C THR A 249 -16.27 9.36 -16.13
N PHE A 250 -16.40 8.03 -16.20
CA PHE A 250 -15.62 7.20 -17.12
C PHE A 250 -16.52 6.25 -17.90
N SER A 251 -16.19 6.08 -19.20
CA SER A 251 -16.84 5.08 -20.07
C SER A 251 -16.41 3.66 -19.71
N ASP A 252 -17.06 2.66 -20.32
CA ASP A 252 -16.66 1.25 -20.22
C ASP A 252 -15.28 0.94 -20.84
N ASP A 253 -14.77 1.85 -21.68
CA ASP A 253 -13.40 1.83 -22.21
C ASP A 253 -12.43 2.62 -21.36
N TYR A 254 -12.86 3.03 -20.15
CA TYR A 254 -12.07 3.80 -19.18
C TYR A 254 -11.67 5.21 -19.65
N LYS A 255 -12.42 5.81 -20.57
CA LYS A 255 -12.19 7.18 -21.04
C LYS A 255 -12.98 8.17 -20.18
N LEU A 256 -12.34 9.28 -19.81
CA LEU A 256 -12.98 10.36 -19.08
C LEU A 256 -14.08 11.02 -19.95
N ILE A 257 -15.23 11.27 -19.34
CA ILE A 257 -16.39 11.96 -19.93
C ILE A 257 -16.70 13.18 -19.06
N LEU A 258 -16.78 14.35 -19.68
CA LEU A 258 -17.22 15.59 -19.01
C LEU A 258 -18.74 15.75 -19.08
N SER A 259 -19.32 16.27 -18.00
CA SER A 259 -20.69 16.72 -17.98
C SER A 259 -20.83 18.08 -18.72
N LYS A 260 -21.84 18.23 -19.53
CA LYS A 260 -22.18 19.53 -20.17
C LYS A 260 -22.46 20.62 -19.14
N LYS A 261 -22.92 20.26 -17.91
CA LYS A 261 -23.19 21.22 -16.85
C LYS A 261 -21.96 21.98 -16.34
N ILE A 262 -20.74 21.53 -16.69
CA ILE A 262 -19.51 22.23 -16.32
C ILE A 262 -19.25 23.48 -17.18
N GLU A 263 -19.91 23.59 -18.34
CA GLU A 263 -19.75 24.72 -19.28
C GLU A 263 -20.16 26.06 -18.67
N CYS A 264 -20.99 26.06 -17.62
CA CYS A 264 -21.37 27.26 -16.89
C CYS A 264 -20.23 27.90 -16.07
N ASP A 265 -19.18 27.11 -15.74
CA ASP A 265 -17.93 27.58 -15.14
C ASP A 265 -16.80 27.48 -16.15
N ARG A 266 -16.52 28.59 -16.83
CA ARG A 266 -15.56 28.64 -17.93
C ARG A 266 -14.15 28.23 -17.49
N GLU A 267 -13.71 28.63 -16.31
CA GLU A 267 -12.35 28.33 -15.82
C GLU A 267 -12.22 26.85 -15.46
N LEU A 268 -13.24 26.29 -14.81
CA LEU A 268 -13.26 24.87 -14.50
C LEU A 268 -13.35 24.03 -15.79
N TYR A 269 -14.18 24.45 -16.76
CA TYR A 269 -14.27 23.82 -18.06
C TYR A 269 -12.92 23.81 -18.78
N ASN A 270 -12.25 24.96 -18.92
CA ASN A 270 -10.94 25.09 -19.56
C ASN A 270 -9.88 24.22 -18.87
N THR A 271 -10.00 24.05 -17.56
CA THR A 271 -9.06 23.21 -16.80
C THR A 271 -9.26 21.73 -17.07
N LEU A 272 -10.51 21.29 -17.26
CA LEU A 272 -10.85 19.86 -17.37
C LEU A 272 -10.99 19.35 -18.80
N ILE A 273 -11.34 20.19 -19.77
CA ILE A 273 -11.58 19.78 -21.18
C ILE A 273 -10.39 19.07 -21.82
N LYS A 274 -9.17 19.43 -21.46
CA LYS A 274 -7.95 18.78 -21.93
C LYS A 274 -7.83 17.31 -21.54
N TYR A 275 -8.66 16.84 -20.62
CA TYR A 275 -8.71 15.45 -20.19
C TYR A 275 -9.89 14.67 -20.77
N GLU A 276 -10.80 15.32 -21.51
CA GLU A 276 -11.91 14.65 -22.20
C GLU A 276 -11.38 13.54 -23.11
N GLY A 277 -12.00 12.36 -23.04
CA GLY A 277 -11.58 11.19 -23.80
C GLY A 277 -10.27 10.53 -23.36
N LYS A 278 -9.53 11.12 -22.38
CA LYS A 278 -8.29 10.54 -21.87
C LYS A 278 -8.57 9.25 -21.10
N LYS A 279 -7.81 8.20 -21.41
CA LYS A 279 -7.96 6.88 -20.79
C LYS A 279 -7.27 6.82 -19.44
N LEU A 280 -7.87 6.12 -18.46
CA LEU A 280 -7.26 5.83 -17.18
C LEU A 280 -5.90 5.13 -17.34
N SER A 281 -4.87 5.69 -16.73
CA SER A 281 -3.53 5.09 -16.68
C SER A 281 -3.44 4.12 -15.51
N VAL A 282 -3.72 2.83 -15.78
CA VAL A 282 -3.69 1.75 -14.78
C VAL A 282 -3.37 0.40 -15.45
N LYS A 283 -2.71 -0.51 -14.73
CA LYS A 283 -2.49 -1.89 -15.20
C LYS A 283 -3.85 -2.60 -15.33
N LYS A 284 -4.05 -3.41 -16.39
CA LYS A 284 -5.33 -4.08 -16.68
C LYS A 284 -5.91 -4.86 -15.50
N LYS A 285 -5.06 -5.54 -14.72
CA LYS A 285 -5.47 -6.33 -13.54
C LYS A 285 -6.06 -5.47 -12.40
N TYR A 286 -5.74 -4.19 -12.34
CA TYR A 286 -6.21 -3.24 -11.34
C TYR A 286 -7.27 -2.27 -11.87
N ALA A 287 -7.61 -2.37 -13.14
CA ALA A 287 -8.62 -1.48 -13.73
C ALA A 287 -9.96 -1.58 -12.98
N PRO A 288 -10.68 -0.46 -12.83
CA PRO A 288 -11.97 -0.45 -12.17
C PRO A 288 -12.94 -1.48 -12.77
N GLU A 289 -13.81 -2.01 -11.94
CA GLU A 289 -14.88 -2.88 -12.44
C GLU A 289 -15.89 -2.08 -13.26
N LYS A 290 -16.24 -2.56 -14.44
CA LYS A 290 -17.20 -1.88 -15.33
C LYS A 290 -18.55 -1.65 -14.67
N ARG A 291 -19.01 -2.59 -13.79
CA ARG A 291 -20.25 -2.42 -13.04
C ARG A 291 -20.20 -1.20 -12.11
N CYS A 292 -19.05 -0.92 -11.48
CA CYS A 292 -18.90 0.25 -10.62
C CYS A 292 -18.94 1.54 -11.46
N LEU A 293 -18.25 1.59 -12.60
CA LEU A 293 -18.29 2.75 -13.51
C LEU A 293 -19.68 2.99 -14.06
N LYS A 294 -20.42 1.92 -14.40
CA LYS A 294 -21.82 2.00 -14.82
C LYS A 294 -22.69 2.60 -13.71
N TRP A 295 -22.54 2.10 -12.48
CA TRP A 295 -23.26 2.62 -11.31
C TRP A 295 -23.04 4.13 -11.14
N HIS A 296 -21.79 4.60 -11.25
CA HIS A 296 -21.46 6.02 -11.12
C HIS A 296 -22.12 6.86 -12.23
N ARG A 297 -22.14 6.37 -13.47
CA ARG A 297 -22.81 7.05 -14.58
C ARG A 297 -24.33 7.19 -14.36
N GLU A 298 -24.95 6.19 -13.73
CA GLU A 298 -26.40 6.15 -13.51
C GLU A 298 -26.86 6.92 -12.28
N HIS A 299 -26.01 7.04 -11.25
CA HIS A 299 -26.43 7.60 -9.94
C HIS A 299 -25.76 8.92 -9.57
N VAL A 300 -24.58 9.21 -10.11
CA VAL A 300 -23.77 10.37 -9.71
C VAL A 300 -23.57 11.35 -10.86
N PHE A 301 -23.31 10.85 -12.07
CA PHE A 301 -22.96 11.67 -13.21
C PHE A 301 -24.10 12.57 -13.66
N LYS A 302 -23.78 13.86 -13.87
CA LYS A 302 -24.72 14.89 -14.33
C LYS A 302 -24.64 15.02 -15.86
N GLY A 303 -25.10 14.01 -16.56
CA GLY A 303 -25.08 13.93 -18.01
C GLY A 303 -25.79 15.08 -18.72
#